data_7815caf63e288f09eea378aee616af45
#
_entry.id   7815caf63e288f09eea378aee616af45
#
_cell.length_a   1.000
_cell.length_b   1.000
_cell.length_c   1.000
_cell.angle_alpha   90.00
_cell.angle_beta   90.00
_cell.angle_gamma   90.00
#
_symmetry.space_group_name_H-M   'P 1'
#
loop_
_entity.id
_entity.type
_entity.pdbx_description
1 polymer ?
#
loop_
_entity_poly.entity_id
_entity_poly.type
_entity_poly.pdbx_seq_one_letter_code
_entity_poly.pdbx_strand_id
1 'polypeptide(L)'
;MDCHHHLWDRPEGRYRAKELMADVGAGHDVRASLYVQCRTGYRDHGPESLRPVGEVETVLDWTRGQDRFPAGIIAMADMQLGGDVRPALDALTEAGQGRVIGIRNTTAWHADPAVRSNPNPPPEGLLQTSAFVDGARVLAAQGLPLDVWAYQTQLDEVRTLAEAVPELTVIVDHCGGPLGVGPHDRFNTQNFRAWRDALAPVAALPNTRIKIGGFGLGVFGWRYADAALPPHSETLAEDWRPWVDTCLELFGPTRAMFESNFPVDKGQVSYRTLWNAFKRLAAPLSAGERDSLFWRSAARTYGIDDQIFAHDTGRILS
;
A
#
# COMPACT_ATOMS: atom_id res chain seq x y z
N MET A 1 12.59 3.28 3.31
CA MET A 1 11.89 2.01 3.01
C MET A 1 10.78 2.29 2.01
N ASP A 2 10.58 1.40 1.05
CA ASP A 2 9.41 1.43 0.17
C ASP A 2 8.34 0.50 0.76
N CYS A 3 7.26 1.04 1.27
CA CYS A 3 6.28 0.23 2.00
C CYS A 3 5.15 -0.36 1.15
N HIS A 4 5.26 -0.26 -0.19
CA HIS A 4 4.28 -0.87 -1.08
C HIS A 4 4.83 -1.00 -2.50
N HIS A 5 5.16 -2.22 -2.90
CA HIS A 5 5.41 -2.56 -4.29
C HIS A 5 4.84 -3.94 -4.62
N HIS A 6 4.79 -4.25 -5.91
CA HIS A 6 4.35 -5.53 -6.44
C HIS A 6 5.44 -6.18 -7.26
N LEU A 7 5.33 -7.49 -7.46
CA LEU A 7 6.12 -8.26 -8.41
C LEU A 7 5.18 -9.10 -9.27
N TRP A 8 5.42 -9.14 -10.57
CA TRP A 8 4.64 -9.97 -11.48
C TRP A 8 5.39 -10.39 -12.73
N ASP A 9 4.84 -11.40 -13.40
CA ASP A 9 5.21 -11.80 -14.75
C ASP A 9 3.93 -11.96 -15.55
N ARG A 10 3.57 -10.93 -16.30
CA ARG A 10 2.31 -10.81 -17.03
C ARG A 10 2.58 -10.58 -18.50
N PRO A 11 1.62 -10.92 -19.42
CA PRO A 11 1.79 -10.68 -20.86
C PRO A 11 2.14 -9.23 -21.21
N GLU A 12 1.60 -8.27 -20.47
CA GLU A 12 1.84 -6.84 -20.66
C GLU A 12 3.19 -6.36 -20.10
N GLY A 13 3.89 -7.19 -19.34
CA GLY A 13 5.21 -6.85 -18.84
C GLY A 13 5.64 -7.64 -17.62
N ARG A 14 6.94 -7.76 -17.46
CA ARG A 14 7.58 -8.42 -16.32
C ARG A 14 8.16 -7.39 -15.36
N TYR A 15 7.92 -7.60 -14.08
CA TYR A 15 8.55 -6.86 -12.98
C TYR A 15 8.82 -7.82 -11.82
N ARG A 16 10.03 -8.34 -11.76
CA ARG A 16 10.52 -9.26 -10.73
C ARG A 16 11.66 -8.64 -9.94
N ALA A 17 12.38 -9.41 -9.17
CA ALA A 17 13.49 -8.93 -8.34
C ALA A 17 14.52 -8.12 -9.13
N LYS A 18 14.87 -8.53 -10.37
CA LYS A 18 15.84 -7.81 -11.19
C LYS A 18 15.38 -6.40 -11.55
N GLU A 19 14.13 -6.25 -11.96
CA GLU A 19 13.54 -4.97 -12.33
C GLU A 19 13.37 -4.07 -11.10
N LEU A 20 12.91 -4.64 -9.97
CA LEU A 20 12.83 -3.95 -8.68
C LEU A 20 14.21 -3.42 -8.26
N MET A 21 15.23 -4.26 -8.28
CA MET A 21 16.59 -3.85 -7.87
C MET A 21 17.20 -2.78 -8.77
N ALA A 22 16.84 -2.75 -10.06
CA ALA A 22 17.23 -1.67 -10.96
C ALA A 22 16.57 -0.34 -10.57
N ASP A 23 15.28 -0.34 -10.22
CA ASP A 23 14.56 0.85 -9.76
C ASP A 23 15.08 1.32 -8.38
N VAL A 24 15.21 0.42 -7.42
CA VAL A 24 15.76 0.70 -6.07
C VAL A 24 17.17 1.28 -6.15
N GLY A 25 18.00 0.77 -7.05
CA GLY A 25 19.36 1.27 -7.30
C GLY A 25 19.44 2.58 -8.08
N ALA A 26 18.32 3.21 -8.46
CA ALA A 26 18.29 4.39 -9.33
C ALA A 26 18.67 5.72 -8.64
N GLY A 27 19.40 5.68 -7.51
CA GLY A 27 20.03 6.86 -6.91
C GLY A 27 19.42 7.27 -5.56
N HIS A 28 18.69 6.40 -4.91
CA HIS A 28 18.22 6.56 -3.52
C HIS A 28 18.81 5.46 -2.63
N ASP A 29 19.01 5.77 -1.33
CA ASP A 29 19.38 4.77 -0.31
C ASP A 29 18.11 4.06 0.18
N VAL A 30 17.55 3.18 -0.66
CA VAL A 30 16.42 2.33 -0.28
C VAL A 30 16.96 1.06 0.37
N ARG A 31 16.70 0.86 1.65
CA ARG A 31 17.29 -0.23 2.44
C ARG A 31 16.39 -1.44 2.61
N ALA A 32 15.10 -1.27 2.40
CA ALA A 32 14.13 -2.34 2.49
C ALA A 32 12.87 -1.99 1.71
N SER A 33 12.08 -3.00 1.35
CA SER A 33 10.77 -2.81 0.74
C SER A 33 9.75 -3.79 1.32
N LEU A 34 8.46 -3.50 1.13
CA LEU A 34 7.35 -4.40 1.45
C LEU A 34 6.63 -4.78 0.16
N TYR A 35 6.53 -6.09 -0.04
CA TYR A 35 5.72 -6.63 -1.12
C TYR A 35 4.25 -6.63 -0.70
N VAL A 36 3.37 -6.22 -1.60
CA VAL A 36 1.93 -6.28 -1.41
C VAL A 36 1.31 -7.15 -2.48
N GLN A 37 0.41 -8.03 -2.09
CA GLN A 37 -0.28 -8.99 -2.97
C GLN A 37 -0.83 -8.32 -4.24
N CYS A 38 -0.76 -9.03 -5.38
CA CYS A 38 -1.30 -8.58 -6.67
C CYS A 38 -1.81 -9.73 -7.55
N ARG A 39 -2.10 -10.87 -6.93
CA ARG A 39 -2.59 -12.10 -7.57
C ARG A 39 -1.57 -12.74 -8.52
N THR A 40 -0.30 -12.67 -8.17
CA THR A 40 0.76 -13.35 -8.93
C THR A 40 1.00 -14.75 -8.39
N GLY A 41 1.18 -15.76 -9.25
CA GLY A 41 1.59 -17.10 -8.85
C GLY A 41 0.63 -17.85 -7.92
N TYR A 42 -0.67 -17.55 -7.95
CA TYR A 42 -1.66 -18.32 -7.19
C TYR A 42 -1.60 -19.80 -7.60
N ARG A 43 -1.81 -20.68 -6.63
CA ARG A 43 -1.95 -22.12 -6.93
C ARG A 43 -3.17 -22.34 -7.82
N ASP A 44 -3.03 -23.17 -8.85
CA ASP A 44 -4.10 -23.53 -9.78
C ASP A 44 -4.95 -24.71 -9.29
N HIS A 45 -4.55 -25.35 -8.19
CA HIS A 45 -5.20 -26.51 -7.58
C HIS A 45 -5.34 -26.32 -6.07
N GLY A 46 -6.11 -27.24 -5.45
CA GLY A 46 -6.40 -27.20 -4.01
C GLY A 46 -7.57 -26.28 -3.64
N PRO A 47 -7.85 -26.13 -2.33
CA PRO A 47 -8.90 -25.26 -1.84
C PRO A 47 -8.69 -23.81 -2.30
N GLU A 48 -9.76 -23.15 -2.72
CA GLU A 48 -9.70 -21.77 -3.22
C GLU A 48 -9.11 -20.80 -2.20
N SER A 49 -9.47 -20.96 -0.93
CA SER A 49 -8.96 -20.17 0.19
C SER A 49 -7.44 -20.27 0.39
N LEU A 50 -6.81 -21.37 -0.09
CA LEU A 50 -5.36 -21.61 0.01
C LEU A 50 -4.59 -21.27 -1.27
N ARG A 51 -5.25 -20.94 -2.38
CA ARG A 51 -4.56 -20.56 -3.63
C ARG A 51 -3.63 -19.36 -3.48
N PRO A 52 -3.95 -18.32 -2.66
CA PRO A 52 -3.04 -17.19 -2.44
C PRO A 52 -1.69 -17.56 -1.80
N VAL A 53 -1.58 -18.73 -1.16
CA VAL A 53 -0.29 -19.22 -0.61
C VAL A 53 0.78 -19.32 -1.71
N GLY A 54 0.36 -19.69 -2.93
CA GLY A 54 1.25 -19.75 -4.10
C GLY A 54 1.90 -18.41 -4.45
N GLU A 55 1.23 -17.30 -4.17
CA GLU A 55 1.82 -15.98 -4.38
C GLU A 55 3.00 -15.74 -3.42
N VAL A 56 2.85 -16.11 -2.15
CA VAL A 56 3.92 -16.01 -1.15
C VAL A 56 5.11 -16.88 -1.56
N GLU A 57 4.86 -18.14 -1.94
CA GLU A 57 5.89 -19.08 -2.41
C GLU A 57 6.64 -18.51 -3.64
N THR A 58 5.90 -17.97 -4.61
CA THR A 58 6.42 -17.39 -5.85
C THR A 58 7.31 -16.17 -5.56
N VAL A 59 6.87 -15.28 -4.69
CA VAL A 59 7.62 -14.07 -4.31
C VAL A 59 8.92 -14.45 -3.60
N LEU A 60 8.88 -15.39 -2.67
CA LEU A 60 10.08 -15.88 -1.98
C LEU A 60 11.06 -16.55 -2.94
N ASP A 61 10.58 -17.29 -3.93
CA ASP A 61 11.45 -17.87 -4.96
C ASP A 61 12.10 -16.81 -5.84
N TRP A 62 11.33 -15.84 -6.33
CA TRP A 62 11.85 -14.77 -7.19
C TRP A 62 12.83 -13.83 -6.49
N THR A 63 12.75 -13.73 -5.17
CA THR A 63 13.59 -12.85 -4.34
C THR A 63 14.59 -13.61 -3.48
N ARG A 64 14.86 -14.86 -3.82
CA ARG A 64 15.82 -15.71 -3.10
C ARG A 64 17.20 -15.04 -2.96
N GLY A 65 17.68 -14.95 -1.74
CA GLY A 65 18.93 -14.26 -1.41
C GLY A 65 18.81 -12.74 -1.26
N GLN A 66 17.57 -12.20 -1.32
CA GLN A 66 17.26 -10.79 -1.09
C GLN A 66 16.47 -10.64 0.22
N ASP A 67 17.16 -10.58 1.36
CA ASP A 67 16.47 -10.59 2.67
C ASP A 67 15.71 -9.31 3.01
N ARG A 68 15.98 -8.22 2.28
CA ARG A 68 15.39 -6.90 2.49
C ARG A 68 14.46 -6.44 1.35
N PHE A 69 14.37 -7.22 0.26
CA PHE A 69 13.61 -6.87 -0.93
C PHE A 69 12.81 -8.07 -1.46
N PRO A 70 11.67 -8.37 -0.79
CA PRO A 70 11.02 -7.64 0.29
C PRO A 70 11.48 -8.08 1.70
N ALA A 71 11.50 -7.15 2.65
CA ALA A 71 11.67 -7.43 4.07
C ALA A 71 10.40 -8.03 4.69
N GLY A 72 9.24 -7.75 4.09
CA GLY A 72 7.95 -8.29 4.51
C GLY A 72 6.97 -8.42 3.34
N ILE A 73 5.98 -9.27 3.53
CA ILE A 73 4.93 -9.61 2.57
C ILE A 73 3.57 -9.30 3.19
N ILE A 74 2.79 -8.45 2.53
CA ILE A 74 1.37 -8.26 2.80
C ILE A 74 0.62 -9.19 1.84
N ALA A 75 0.18 -10.34 2.37
CA ALA A 75 -0.40 -11.43 1.59
C ALA A 75 -1.92 -11.24 1.40
N MET A 76 -2.53 -12.08 0.56
CA MET A 76 -3.99 -12.10 0.39
C MET A 76 -4.61 -13.22 1.22
N ALA A 77 -5.65 -12.87 2.00
CA ALA A 77 -6.60 -13.83 2.53
C ALA A 77 -8.02 -13.30 2.33
N ASP A 78 -8.97 -14.21 2.09
CA ASP A 78 -10.37 -13.81 1.89
C ASP A 78 -11.07 -13.66 3.24
N MET A 79 -11.25 -12.43 3.68
CA MET A 79 -11.93 -12.09 4.94
C MET A 79 -13.43 -12.47 4.94
N GLN A 80 -14.03 -12.71 3.77
CA GLN A 80 -15.42 -13.18 3.67
C GLN A 80 -15.62 -14.60 4.25
N LEU A 81 -14.54 -15.34 4.48
CA LEU A 81 -14.58 -16.61 5.19
C LEU A 81 -14.92 -16.44 6.69
N GLY A 82 -14.93 -15.22 7.21
CA GLY A 82 -15.22 -14.95 8.62
C GLY A 82 -14.26 -15.71 9.55
N GLY A 83 -14.80 -16.41 10.54
CA GLY A 83 -14.01 -17.22 11.46
C GLY A 83 -13.20 -18.34 10.79
N ASP A 84 -13.63 -18.82 9.63
CA ASP A 84 -12.97 -19.90 8.87
C ASP A 84 -11.76 -19.42 8.05
N VAL A 85 -11.38 -18.16 8.16
CA VAL A 85 -10.16 -17.64 7.52
C VAL A 85 -8.86 -18.12 8.19
N ARG A 86 -8.92 -18.56 9.46
CA ARG A 86 -7.74 -18.97 10.24
C ARG A 86 -6.83 -19.97 9.52
N PRO A 87 -7.31 -21.10 8.94
CA PRO A 87 -6.44 -22.03 8.23
C PRO A 87 -5.68 -21.40 7.06
N ALA A 88 -6.28 -20.42 6.37
CA ALA A 88 -5.61 -19.71 5.29
C ALA A 88 -4.50 -18.79 5.84
N LEU A 89 -4.74 -18.08 6.94
CA LEU A 89 -3.75 -17.24 7.61
C LEU A 89 -2.57 -18.08 8.14
N ASP A 90 -2.85 -19.22 8.76
CA ASP A 90 -1.82 -20.13 9.26
C ASP A 90 -0.95 -20.66 8.10
N ALA A 91 -1.56 -21.08 6.98
CA ALA A 91 -0.83 -21.53 5.80
C ALA A 91 0.02 -20.43 5.14
N LEU A 92 -0.48 -19.19 5.10
CA LEU A 92 0.26 -18.03 4.60
C LEU A 92 1.48 -17.73 5.50
N THR A 93 1.28 -17.79 6.81
CA THR A 93 2.36 -17.53 7.79
C THR A 93 3.43 -18.61 7.71
N GLU A 94 3.05 -19.88 7.59
CA GLU A 94 3.97 -20.99 7.40
C GLU A 94 4.77 -20.85 6.10
N ALA A 95 4.09 -20.63 4.96
CA ALA A 95 4.74 -20.43 3.66
C ALA A 95 5.65 -19.21 3.66
N GLY A 96 5.29 -18.16 4.38
CA GLY A 96 6.03 -16.91 4.48
C GLY A 96 7.32 -16.97 5.25
N GLN A 97 7.57 -18.02 6.04
CA GLN A 97 8.81 -18.23 6.80
C GLN A 97 9.17 -17.00 7.66
N GLY A 98 8.17 -16.38 8.28
CA GLY A 98 8.32 -15.16 9.09
C GLY A 98 8.25 -13.85 8.29
N ARG A 99 8.06 -13.88 6.98
CA ARG A 99 7.95 -12.66 6.15
C ARG A 99 6.52 -12.22 5.89
N VAL A 100 5.49 -13.03 6.14
CA VAL A 100 4.10 -12.57 6.09
C VAL A 100 3.82 -11.75 7.33
N ILE A 101 3.62 -10.44 7.15
CA ILE A 101 3.54 -9.43 8.21
C ILE A 101 2.26 -8.60 8.15
N GLY A 102 1.37 -8.91 7.24
CA GLY A 102 0.09 -8.25 7.07
C GLY A 102 -0.75 -8.95 6.00
N ILE A 103 -2.00 -8.56 5.94
CA ILE A 103 -2.97 -9.08 4.96
C ILE A 103 -3.60 -7.93 4.19
N ARG A 104 -3.89 -8.15 2.91
CA ARG A 104 -4.71 -7.26 2.10
C ARG A 104 -5.78 -8.06 1.36
N ASN A 105 -7.03 -7.72 1.58
CA ASN A 105 -8.15 -8.19 0.77
C ASN A 105 -8.44 -7.19 -0.36
N THR A 106 -8.97 -7.64 -1.49
CA THR A 106 -9.44 -6.75 -2.55
C THR A 106 -10.77 -6.13 -2.13
N THR A 107 -10.81 -4.82 -1.91
CA THR A 107 -11.97 -4.13 -1.32
C THR A 107 -12.48 -2.94 -2.12
N ALA A 108 -11.66 -2.40 -3.05
CA ALA A 108 -12.04 -1.24 -3.85
C ALA A 108 -13.23 -1.53 -4.77
N TRP A 109 -14.35 -0.86 -4.53
CA TRP A 109 -15.59 -0.97 -5.28
C TRP A 109 -16.16 0.42 -5.63
N HIS A 110 -16.74 0.54 -6.80
CA HIS A 110 -17.50 1.72 -7.22
C HIS A 110 -18.62 1.31 -8.17
N ALA A 111 -19.78 1.99 -8.10
CA ALA A 111 -20.92 1.70 -8.98
C ALA A 111 -20.59 1.97 -10.46
N ASP A 112 -19.89 3.08 -10.74
CA ASP A 112 -19.51 3.46 -12.10
C ASP A 112 -18.31 2.61 -12.57
N PRO A 113 -18.46 1.83 -13.66
CA PRO A 113 -17.36 1.05 -14.24
C PRO A 113 -16.14 1.90 -14.68
N ALA A 114 -16.33 3.17 -15.02
CA ALA A 114 -15.25 4.07 -15.43
C ALA A 114 -14.25 4.38 -14.27
N VAL A 115 -14.67 4.16 -13.03
CA VAL A 115 -13.85 4.36 -11.83
C VAL A 115 -13.09 3.08 -11.42
N ARG A 116 -13.55 1.91 -11.88
CA ARG A 116 -13.01 0.62 -11.40
C ARG A 116 -11.59 0.38 -11.89
N SER A 117 -10.66 0.18 -10.95
CA SER A 117 -9.28 -0.24 -11.24
C SER A 117 -9.10 -1.77 -11.27
N ASN A 118 -10.11 -2.53 -10.82
CA ASN A 118 -10.09 -3.98 -10.77
C ASN A 118 -11.10 -4.55 -11.77
N PRO A 119 -10.70 -5.43 -12.71
CA PRO A 119 -11.63 -6.06 -13.65
C PRO A 119 -12.66 -6.98 -12.96
N ASN A 120 -12.31 -7.52 -11.80
CA ASN A 120 -13.19 -8.34 -10.96
C ASN A 120 -13.43 -7.60 -9.63
N PRO A 121 -14.36 -6.64 -9.58
CA PRO A 121 -14.59 -5.86 -8.38
C PRO A 121 -15.20 -6.75 -7.27
N PRO A 122 -14.89 -6.45 -6.00
CA PRO A 122 -15.55 -7.08 -4.86
C PRO A 122 -17.04 -6.69 -4.80
N PRO A 123 -17.84 -7.35 -3.97
CA PRO A 123 -19.19 -6.88 -3.67
C PRO A 123 -19.21 -5.47 -3.05
N GLU A 124 -20.30 -4.75 -3.32
CA GLU A 124 -20.59 -3.48 -2.63
C GLU A 124 -20.72 -3.70 -1.12
N GLY A 125 -20.19 -2.77 -0.30
CA GLY A 125 -20.31 -2.82 1.16
C GLY A 125 -19.53 -3.96 1.80
N LEU A 126 -18.55 -4.55 1.11
CA LEU A 126 -17.80 -5.71 1.57
C LEU A 126 -17.22 -5.53 2.98
N LEU A 127 -16.61 -4.36 3.26
CA LEU A 127 -15.96 -4.08 4.54
C LEU A 127 -16.92 -4.05 5.75
N GLN A 128 -18.22 -3.88 5.52
CA GLN A 128 -19.26 -3.81 6.56
C GLN A 128 -20.00 -5.12 6.75
N THR A 129 -19.71 -6.16 5.96
CA THR A 129 -20.36 -7.47 6.13
C THR A 129 -19.91 -8.12 7.44
N SER A 130 -20.83 -8.82 8.13
CA SER A 130 -20.50 -9.53 9.37
C SER A 130 -19.36 -10.54 9.16
N ALA A 131 -19.34 -11.22 8.04
CA ALA A 131 -18.29 -12.19 7.70
C ALA A 131 -16.92 -11.49 7.62
N PHE A 132 -16.82 -10.33 6.92
CA PHE A 132 -15.57 -9.58 6.84
C PHE A 132 -15.09 -9.10 8.22
N VAL A 133 -16.01 -8.57 9.04
CA VAL A 133 -15.71 -8.12 10.41
C VAL A 133 -15.24 -9.31 11.29
N ASP A 134 -15.85 -10.48 11.17
CA ASP A 134 -15.42 -11.67 11.91
C ASP A 134 -14.03 -12.15 11.45
N GLY A 135 -13.74 -12.13 10.14
CA GLY A 135 -12.41 -12.39 9.61
C GLY A 135 -11.36 -11.38 10.12
N ALA A 136 -11.73 -10.11 10.17
CA ALA A 136 -10.88 -9.03 10.70
C ALA A 136 -10.57 -9.23 12.20
N ARG A 137 -11.50 -9.76 13.00
CA ARG A 137 -11.25 -10.14 14.41
C ARG A 137 -10.25 -11.28 14.52
N VAL A 138 -10.34 -12.29 13.65
CA VAL A 138 -9.36 -13.39 13.60
C VAL A 138 -7.97 -12.83 13.27
N LEU A 139 -7.88 -11.91 12.32
CA LEU A 139 -6.63 -11.26 11.93
C LEU A 139 -6.02 -10.46 13.09
N ALA A 140 -6.84 -9.66 13.76
CA ALA A 140 -6.42 -8.90 14.96
C ALA A 140 -5.88 -9.82 16.07
N ALA A 141 -6.55 -10.96 16.30
CA ALA A 141 -6.12 -11.96 17.29
C ALA A 141 -4.76 -12.62 16.94
N GLN A 142 -4.36 -12.62 15.66
CA GLN A 142 -3.04 -13.07 15.20
C GLN A 142 -2.00 -11.94 15.18
N GLY A 143 -2.39 -10.70 15.50
CA GLY A 143 -1.49 -9.54 15.50
C GLY A 143 -1.08 -9.08 14.09
N LEU A 144 -1.81 -9.50 13.06
CA LEU A 144 -1.54 -9.10 11.68
C LEU A 144 -2.37 -7.85 11.31
N PRO A 145 -1.76 -6.79 10.79
CA PRO A 145 -2.47 -5.63 10.28
C PRO A 145 -3.20 -5.94 8.96
N LEU A 146 -4.23 -5.14 8.67
CA LEU A 146 -5.01 -5.20 7.44
C LEU A 146 -4.76 -3.96 6.57
N ASP A 147 -4.20 -4.16 5.39
CA ASP A 147 -4.13 -3.15 4.34
C ASP A 147 -5.47 -3.09 3.59
N VAL A 148 -5.99 -1.89 3.41
CA VAL A 148 -7.27 -1.67 2.74
C VAL A 148 -7.09 -0.72 1.57
N TRP A 149 -7.25 -1.26 0.35
CA TRP A 149 -7.42 -0.45 -0.85
C TRP A 149 -8.90 -0.15 -1.05
N ALA A 150 -9.30 1.08 -0.79
CA ALA A 150 -10.66 1.59 -0.94
C ALA A 150 -10.66 2.92 -1.70
N TYR A 151 -11.74 3.22 -2.42
CA TYR A 151 -11.94 4.55 -3.00
C TYR A 151 -12.48 5.52 -1.94
N GLN A 152 -12.35 6.83 -2.19
CA GLN A 152 -12.87 7.88 -1.30
C GLN A 152 -14.34 7.70 -0.94
N THR A 153 -15.13 7.08 -1.82
CA THR A 153 -16.56 6.79 -1.60
C THR A 153 -16.82 5.67 -0.60
N GLN A 154 -15.78 4.91 -0.23
CA GLN A 154 -15.86 3.79 0.71
C GLN A 154 -15.19 4.09 2.07
N LEU A 155 -14.70 5.31 2.30
CA LEU A 155 -13.97 5.62 3.53
C LEU A 155 -14.85 5.50 4.80
N ASP A 156 -16.17 5.64 4.67
CA ASP A 156 -17.09 5.35 5.77
C ASP A 156 -17.17 3.86 6.10
N GLU A 157 -17.05 2.98 5.09
CA GLU A 157 -16.93 1.53 5.32
C GLU A 157 -15.64 1.20 6.08
N VAL A 158 -14.52 1.85 5.72
CA VAL A 158 -13.22 1.67 6.41
C VAL A 158 -13.32 2.13 7.86
N ARG A 159 -13.95 3.30 8.11
CA ARG A 159 -14.20 3.80 9.46
C ARG A 159 -15.00 2.80 10.27
N THR A 160 -16.12 2.32 9.72
CA THR A 160 -17.00 1.37 10.39
C THR A 160 -16.28 0.06 10.77
N LEU A 161 -15.45 -0.47 9.86
CA LEU A 161 -14.63 -1.65 10.14
C LEU A 161 -13.64 -1.38 11.29
N ALA A 162 -12.92 -0.26 11.24
CA ALA A 162 -11.91 0.08 12.23
C ALA A 162 -12.53 0.33 13.64
N GLU A 163 -13.74 0.88 13.70
CA GLU A 163 -14.53 1.00 14.93
C GLU A 163 -15.02 -0.35 15.46
N ALA A 164 -15.43 -1.25 14.58
CA ALA A 164 -15.94 -2.59 14.93
C ALA A 164 -14.84 -3.53 15.46
N VAL A 165 -13.57 -3.28 15.09
CA VAL A 165 -12.41 -4.10 15.51
C VAL A 165 -11.25 -3.17 15.94
N PRO A 166 -11.37 -2.51 17.12
CA PRO A 166 -10.39 -1.51 17.57
C PRO A 166 -8.99 -2.08 17.83
N GLU A 167 -8.86 -3.38 18.04
CA GLU A 167 -7.59 -4.08 18.20
C GLU A 167 -6.84 -4.29 16.87
N LEU A 168 -7.54 -4.20 15.73
CA LEU A 168 -6.94 -4.34 14.42
C LEU A 168 -6.26 -3.05 13.98
N THR A 169 -5.01 -3.12 13.57
CA THR A 169 -4.39 -2.01 12.84
C THR A 169 -4.87 -2.04 11.38
N VAL A 170 -5.58 -1.00 10.96
CA VAL A 170 -6.07 -0.82 9.58
C VAL A 170 -5.19 0.19 8.87
N ILE A 171 -4.58 -0.22 7.76
CA ILE A 171 -3.75 0.63 6.93
C ILE A 171 -4.52 1.01 5.67
N VAL A 172 -4.76 2.29 5.47
CA VAL A 172 -5.43 2.84 4.30
C VAL A 172 -4.41 3.03 3.19
N ASP A 173 -4.52 2.27 2.09
CA ASP A 173 -3.63 2.38 0.95
C ASP A 173 -3.90 3.65 0.13
N HIS A 174 -2.88 4.18 -0.54
CA HIS A 174 -2.97 5.17 -1.62
C HIS A 174 -3.80 6.41 -1.25
N CYS A 175 -3.44 7.07 -0.15
CA CYS A 175 -4.12 8.30 0.33
C CYS A 175 -5.64 8.15 0.55
N GLY A 176 -6.14 6.92 0.77
CA GLY A 176 -7.59 6.68 0.86
C GLY A 176 -8.33 6.87 -0.46
N GLY A 177 -7.66 6.59 -1.56
CA GLY A 177 -8.26 6.48 -2.89
C GLY A 177 -8.96 7.72 -3.42
N PRO A 178 -8.33 8.91 -3.46
CA PRO A 178 -8.92 10.07 -4.09
C PRO A 178 -9.20 9.80 -5.56
N LEU A 179 -10.39 10.17 -6.04
CA LEU A 179 -10.84 9.89 -7.40
C LEU A 179 -10.70 11.14 -8.28
N GLY A 180 -10.29 10.92 -9.53
CA GLY A 180 -10.14 11.97 -10.55
C GLY A 180 -10.64 11.55 -11.93
N VAL A 181 -11.50 10.52 -11.98
CA VAL A 181 -12.08 9.97 -13.24
C VAL A 181 -13.58 9.73 -13.08
N GLY A 182 -14.25 9.49 -14.18
CA GLY A 182 -15.70 9.30 -14.23
C GLY A 182 -16.43 10.56 -13.75
N PRO A 183 -17.35 10.45 -12.77
CA PRO A 183 -18.05 11.60 -12.21
C PRO A 183 -17.18 12.48 -11.30
N HIS A 184 -15.94 12.07 -11.05
CA HIS A 184 -15.01 12.76 -10.15
C HIS A 184 -13.96 13.53 -10.97
N ASP A 185 -13.95 14.85 -10.83
CA ASP A 185 -12.90 15.69 -11.41
C ASP A 185 -11.88 16.06 -10.34
N ARG A 186 -10.61 15.68 -10.54
CA ARG A 186 -9.54 15.94 -9.58
C ARG A 186 -9.26 17.44 -9.36
N PHE A 187 -9.57 18.27 -10.35
CA PHE A 187 -9.42 19.73 -10.24
C PHE A 187 -10.61 20.40 -9.55
N ASN A 188 -11.70 19.65 -9.31
CA ASN A 188 -12.86 20.17 -8.63
C ASN A 188 -12.62 20.26 -7.12
N THR A 189 -12.62 21.47 -6.58
CA THR A 189 -12.45 21.73 -5.15
C THR A 189 -13.47 20.98 -4.28
N GLN A 190 -14.71 20.79 -4.78
CA GLN A 190 -15.75 20.07 -4.05
C GLN A 190 -15.41 18.57 -3.95
N ASN A 191 -14.87 17.96 -5.02
CA ASN A 191 -14.42 16.57 -4.99
C ASN A 191 -13.25 16.37 -4.00
N PHE A 192 -12.27 17.30 -4.00
CA PHE A 192 -11.19 17.28 -3.02
C PHE A 192 -11.70 17.40 -1.58
N ARG A 193 -12.65 18.32 -1.32
CA ARG A 193 -13.27 18.47 0.02
C ARG A 193 -14.01 17.19 0.42
N ALA A 194 -14.78 16.60 -0.47
CA ALA A 194 -15.51 15.35 -0.19
C ALA A 194 -14.55 14.21 0.22
N TRP A 195 -13.39 14.07 -0.46
CA TRP A 195 -12.37 13.13 -0.06
C TRP A 195 -11.78 13.44 1.33
N ARG A 196 -11.41 14.70 1.59
CA ARG A 196 -10.88 15.12 2.90
C ARG A 196 -11.87 14.88 4.03
N ASP A 197 -13.12 15.26 3.83
CA ASP A 197 -14.20 15.14 4.83
C ASP A 197 -14.50 13.65 5.12
N ALA A 198 -14.39 12.78 4.13
CA ALA A 198 -14.54 11.33 4.31
C ALA A 198 -13.32 10.70 5.00
N LEU A 199 -12.10 11.21 4.76
CA LEU A 199 -10.86 10.68 5.35
C LEU A 199 -10.69 11.09 6.82
N ALA A 200 -11.15 12.28 7.20
CA ALA A 200 -10.94 12.83 8.54
C ALA A 200 -11.51 11.94 9.66
N PRO A 201 -12.74 11.37 9.58
CA PRO A 201 -13.24 10.42 10.57
C PRO A 201 -12.42 9.14 10.67
N VAL A 202 -11.87 8.64 9.58
CA VAL A 202 -10.95 7.48 9.59
C VAL A 202 -9.68 7.82 10.35
N ALA A 203 -9.09 8.98 10.05
CA ALA A 203 -7.86 9.44 10.71
C ALA A 203 -8.04 9.72 12.21
N ALA A 204 -9.24 10.02 12.67
CA ALA A 204 -9.54 10.22 14.09
C ALA A 204 -9.41 8.93 14.91
N LEU A 205 -9.45 7.76 14.29
CA LEU A 205 -9.33 6.47 14.97
C LEU A 205 -7.86 6.12 15.24
N PRO A 206 -7.48 5.73 16.48
CA PRO A 206 -6.08 5.52 16.86
C PRO A 206 -5.47 4.27 16.20
N ASN A 207 -6.29 3.33 15.76
CA ASN A 207 -5.88 2.07 15.13
C ASN A 207 -5.75 2.17 13.60
N THR A 208 -5.87 3.37 13.00
CA THR A 208 -5.71 3.58 11.58
C THR A 208 -4.34 4.17 11.22
N ARG A 209 -3.83 3.83 10.05
CA ARG A 209 -2.61 4.33 9.43
C ARG A 209 -2.89 4.66 7.97
N ILE A 210 -2.00 5.41 7.31
CA ILE A 210 -2.14 5.75 5.90
C ILE A 210 -0.84 5.57 5.13
N LYS A 211 -0.94 4.98 3.94
CA LYS A 211 0.12 5.01 2.94
C LYS A 211 -0.10 6.17 1.99
N ILE A 212 0.93 6.97 1.81
CA ILE A 212 0.92 8.16 0.95
C ILE A 212 1.68 7.82 -0.33
N GLY A 213 0.94 7.65 -1.40
CA GLY A 213 1.43 7.28 -2.71
C GLY A 213 0.31 6.84 -3.65
N GLY A 214 0.64 6.00 -4.63
CA GLY A 214 -0.34 5.53 -5.63
C GLY A 214 -0.81 6.62 -6.59
N PHE A 215 -0.11 7.75 -6.68
CA PHE A 215 -0.50 8.89 -7.54
C PHE A 215 -0.46 8.56 -9.03
N GLY A 216 0.23 7.49 -9.43
CA GLY A 216 0.21 6.96 -10.80
C GLY A 216 -0.99 6.09 -11.13
N LEU A 217 -1.87 5.79 -10.17
CA LEU A 217 -3.10 5.06 -10.43
C LEU A 217 -4.01 5.83 -11.38
N GLY A 218 -4.49 5.15 -12.43
CA GLY A 218 -5.37 5.76 -13.42
C GLY A 218 -6.63 6.41 -12.83
N VAL A 219 -7.14 5.85 -11.73
CA VAL A 219 -8.34 6.36 -11.02
C VAL A 219 -8.14 7.73 -10.36
N PHE A 220 -6.88 8.13 -10.10
CA PHE A 220 -6.57 9.47 -9.56
C PHE A 220 -6.59 10.55 -10.64
N GLY A 221 -6.66 10.15 -11.92
CA GLY A 221 -6.83 11.07 -13.05
C GLY A 221 -5.57 11.82 -13.46
N TRP A 222 -4.39 11.49 -12.91
CA TRP A 222 -3.13 12.01 -13.41
C TRP A 222 -2.76 11.34 -14.73
N ARG A 223 -2.25 12.11 -15.68
CA ARG A 223 -1.91 11.66 -17.03
C ARG A 223 -0.52 12.09 -17.44
N TYR A 224 0.46 11.85 -16.58
CA TYR A 224 1.86 12.24 -16.84
C TYR A 224 2.44 11.52 -18.07
N ALA A 225 1.99 10.29 -18.33
CA ALA A 225 2.43 9.52 -19.50
C ALA A 225 1.97 10.13 -20.84
N ASP A 226 0.93 10.98 -20.84
CA ASP A 226 0.43 11.64 -22.05
C ASP A 226 1.26 12.90 -22.41
N ALA A 227 2.14 13.36 -21.50
CA ALA A 227 2.99 14.52 -21.73
C ALA A 227 4.15 14.19 -22.67
N ALA A 228 4.58 15.18 -23.47
CA ALA A 228 5.70 15.01 -24.40
C ALA A 228 7.04 14.71 -23.69
N LEU A 229 7.18 15.13 -22.44
CA LEU A 229 8.35 14.86 -21.59
C LEU A 229 7.89 14.30 -20.24
N PRO A 230 8.66 13.38 -19.63
CA PRO A 230 8.39 12.91 -18.28
C PRO A 230 8.35 14.07 -17.28
N PRO A 231 7.49 14.02 -16.26
CA PRO A 231 7.38 15.07 -15.27
C PRO A 231 8.67 15.19 -14.44
N HIS A 232 9.02 16.41 -14.04
CA HIS A 232 10.05 16.64 -13.05
C HIS A 232 9.51 16.45 -11.63
N SER A 233 10.39 16.19 -10.68
CA SER A 233 10.00 15.98 -9.28
C SER A 233 9.39 17.21 -8.62
N GLU A 234 9.71 18.41 -9.11
CA GLU A 234 9.12 19.68 -8.72
C GLU A 234 7.63 19.70 -9.07
N THR A 235 7.31 19.41 -10.34
CA THR A 235 5.94 19.35 -10.83
C THR A 235 5.11 18.33 -10.04
N LEU A 236 5.67 17.12 -9.83
CA LEU A 236 4.98 16.10 -9.03
C LEU A 236 4.75 16.57 -7.58
N ALA A 237 5.73 17.25 -6.97
CA ALA A 237 5.60 17.75 -5.61
C ALA A 237 4.55 18.88 -5.51
N GLU A 238 4.46 19.75 -6.51
CA GLU A 238 3.41 20.77 -6.59
C GLU A 238 2.03 20.16 -6.75
N ASP A 239 1.90 19.24 -7.69
CA ASP A 239 0.65 18.55 -8.00
C ASP A 239 0.11 17.75 -6.80
N TRP A 240 0.97 16.99 -6.11
CA TRP A 240 0.57 16.07 -5.03
C TRP A 240 0.45 16.74 -3.67
N ARG A 241 1.01 17.94 -3.50
CA ARG A 241 1.06 18.66 -2.22
C ARG A 241 -0.29 18.73 -1.49
N PRO A 242 -1.42 19.10 -2.14
CA PRO A 242 -2.68 19.21 -1.40
C PRO A 242 -3.10 17.90 -0.74
N TRP A 243 -2.89 16.76 -1.40
CA TRP A 243 -3.25 15.44 -0.87
C TRP A 243 -2.27 14.98 0.21
N VAL A 244 -0.97 15.18 -0.01
CA VAL A 244 0.08 14.81 0.96
C VAL A 244 -0.06 15.64 2.24
N ASP A 245 -0.18 16.95 2.12
CA ASP A 245 -0.32 17.86 3.27
C ASP A 245 -1.59 17.52 4.06
N THR A 246 -2.71 17.22 3.39
CA THR A 246 -3.95 16.78 4.06
C THR A 246 -3.77 15.46 4.82
N CYS A 247 -3.12 14.46 4.20
CA CYS A 247 -2.84 13.20 4.89
C CYS A 247 -1.96 13.43 6.13
N LEU A 248 -0.95 14.31 6.03
CA LEU A 248 -0.07 14.64 7.15
C LEU A 248 -0.78 15.44 8.24
N GLU A 249 -1.67 16.37 7.86
CA GLU A 249 -2.51 17.11 8.80
C GLU A 249 -3.41 16.17 9.62
N LEU A 250 -4.03 15.18 8.95
CA LEU A 250 -5.02 14.29 9.57
C LEU A 250 -4.38 13.16 10.40
N PHE A 251 -3.35 12.49 9.87
CA PHE A 251 -2.74 11.32 10.52
C PHE A 251 -1.49 11.65 11.33
N GLY A 252 -0.84 12.75 11.00
CA GLY A 252 0.50 13.05 11.50
C GLY A 252 1.58 12.11 10.93
N PRO A 253 2.87 12.48 11.04
CA PRO A 253 3.96 11.74 10.42
C PRO A 253 4.20 10.35 11.03
N THR A 254 3.73 10.11 12.27
CA THR A 254 3.92 8.82 12.95
C THR A 254 2.91 7.75 12.57
N ARG A 255 1.82 8.14 11.89
CA ARG A 255 0.78 7.23 11.37
C ARG A 255 0.68 7.25 9.85
N ALA A 256 1.61 7.92 9.18
CA ALA A 256 1.71 8.03 7.74
C ALA A 256 3.03 7.44 7.25
N MET A 257 3.05 6.87 6.05
CA MET A 257 4.24 6.29 5.42
C MET A 257 4.20 6.45 3.91
N PHE A 258 5.34 6.77 3.27
CA PHE A 258 5.44 6.86 1.83
C PHE A 258 5.56 5.49 1.16
N GLU A 259 4.95 5.37 -0.02
CA GLU A 259 4.96 4.16 -0.84
C GLU A 259 5.22 4.48 -2.32
N SER A 260 5.80 3.55 -3.07
CA SER A 260 5.99 3.73 -4.51
C SER A 260 4.83 3.23 -5.36
N ASN A 261 4.14 2.20 -4.90
CA ASN A 261 3.16 1.44 -5.69
C ASN A 261 3.73 0.91 -7.02
N PHE A 262 5.04 0.63 -7.07
CA PHE A 262 5.69 0.12 -8.29
C PHE A 262 5.40 -1.39 -8.47
N PRO A 263 5.23 -1.82 -9.73
CA PRO A 263 5.38 -1.08 -10.96
C PRO A 263 4.08 -0.44 -11.49
N VAL A 264 3.01 -0.39 -10.72
CA VAL A 264 1.73 0.22 -11.16
C VAL A 264 1.96 1.68 -11.57
N ASP A 265 2.65 2.45 -10.73
CA ASP A 265 2.91 3.87 -10.98
C ASP A 265 4.04 4.10 -12.01
N LYS A 266 4.81 3.07 -12.37
CA LYS A 266 5.95 3.16 -13.32
C LYS A 266 5.55 3.65 -14.70
N GLY A 267 4.33 3.37 -15.12
CA GLY A 267 3.78 3.87 -16.39
C GLY A 267 3.62 5.39 -16.45
N GLN A 268 3.56 6.05 -15.30
CA GLN A 268 3.35 7.50 -15.18
C GLN A 268 4.63 8.23 -14.79
N VAL A 269 5.44 7.66 -13.91
CA VAL A 269 6.63 8.32 -13.33
C VAL A 269 7.77 7.34 -13.11
N SER A 270 9.03 7.81 -13.15
CA SER A 270 10.16 6.97 -12.76
C SER A 270 10.27 6.86 -11.24
N TYR A 271 10.80 5.74 -10.75
CA TYR A 271 11.05 5.50 -9.33
C TYR A 271 11.87 6.64 -8.69
N ARG A 272 12.94 7.07 -9.39
CA ARG A 272 13.79 8.15 -8.93
C ARG A 272 13.04 9.48 -8.82
N THR A 273 12.21 9.82 -9.79
CA THR A 273 11.46 11.09 -9.81
C THR A 273 10.40 11.09 -8.71
N LEU A 274 9.70 9.97 -8.51
CA LEU A 274 8.70 9.78 -7.45
C LEU A 274 9.32 10.05 -6.06
N TRP A 275 10.42 9.37 -5.72
CA TRP A 275 11.07 9.55 -4.42
C TRP A 275 11.68 10.93 -4.24
N ASN A 276 12.14 11.59 -5.32
CA ASN A 276 12.55 12.99 -5.26
C ASN A 276 11.36 13.91 -4.94
N ALA A 277 10.17 13.66 -5.51
CA ALA A 277 8.97 14.41 -5.19
C ALA A 277 8.59 14.28 -3.70
N PHE A 278 8.61 13.06 -3.14
CA PHE A 278 8.37 12.87 -1.71
C PHE A 278 9.42 13.55 -0.83
N LYS A 279 10.70 13.55 -1.21
CA LYS A 279 11.73 14.29 -0.48
C LYS A 279 11.48 15.80 -0.50
N ARG A 280 10.99 16.36 -1.60
CA ARG A 280 10.61 17.77 -1.72
C ARG A 280 9.40 18.10 -0.86
N LEU A 281 8.38 17.25 -0.86
CA LEU A 281 7.19 17.39 -0.01
C LEU A 281 7.53 17.32 1.48
N ALA A 282 8.44 16.45 1.86
CA ALA A 282 8.89 16.30 3.24
C ALA A 282 9.98 17.30 3.67
N ALA A 283 10.51 18.13 2.76
CA ALA A 283 11.61 19.04 3.07
C ALA A 283 11.33 20.03 4.22
N PRO A 284 10.09 20.55 4.38
CA PRO A 284 9.76 21.45 5.48
C PRO A 284 9.72 20.77 6.86
N LEU A 285 9.62 19.45 6.91
CA LEU A 285 9.45 18.68 8.14
C LEU A 285 10.78 18.52 8.88
N SER A 286 10.71 18.32 10.20
CA SER A 286 11.87 17.95 11.03
C SER A 286 12.51 16.62 10.61
N ALA A 287 13.76 16.37 10.99
CA ALA A 287 14.44 15.11 10.69
C ALA A 287 13.67 13.89 11.24
N GLY A 288 13.11 13.99 12.46
CA GLY A 288 12.34 12.90 13.06
C GLY A 288 11.03 12.60 12.34
N GLU A 289 10.34 13.65 11.84
CA GLU A 289 9.12 13.47 11.04
C GLU A 289 9.43 12.86 9.68
N ARG A 290 10.52 13.30 9.02
CA ARG A 290 11.00 12.66 7.77
C ARG A 290 11.33 11.19 7.99
N ASP A 291 12.07 10.86 9.04
CA ASP A 291 12.36 9.47 9.38
C ASP A 291 11.08 8.64 9.59
N SER A 292 10.07 9.23 10.25
CA SER A 292 8.76 8.58 10.41
C SER A 292 8.14 8.23 9.07
N LEU A 293 8.05 9.18 8.14
CA LEU A 293 7.44 9.00 6.84
C LEU A 293 8.19 8.03 5.92
N PHE A 294 9.53 8.10 5.94
CA PHE A 294 10.35 7.32 5.02
C PHE A 294 10.61 5.88 5.51
N TRP A 295 10.44 5.59 6.82
CA TRP A 295 10.69 4.23 7.30
C TRP A 295 10.11 3.87 8.68
N ARG A 296 10.18 4.77 9.70
CA ARG A 296 9.86 4.36 11.08
C ARG A 296 8.39 4.01 11.30
N SER A 297 7.48 4.75 10.66
CA SER A 297 6.04 4.45 10.77
C SER A 297 5.72 3.08 10.18
N ALA A 298 6.29 2.75 9.02
CA ALA A 298 6.14 1.44 8.43
C ALA A 298 6.80 0.34 9.26
N ALA A 299 8.04 0.56 9.73
CA ALA A 299 8.74 -0.40 10.57
C ALA A 299 7.95 -0.76 11.84
N ARG A 300 7.41 0.24 12.54
CA ARG A 300 6.55 0.02 13.73
C ARG A 300 5.24 -0.66 13.40
N THR A 301 4.59 -0.26 12.29
CA THR A 301 3.29 -0.79 11.90
C THR A 301 3.36 -2.28 11.55
N TYR A 302 4.43 -2.69 10.88
CA TYR A 302 4.60 -4.05 10.39
C TYR A 302 5.62 -4.89 11.18
N GLY A 303 6.17 -4.35 12.27
CA GLY A 303 7.12 -5.09 13.10
C GLY A 303 8.48 -5.36 12.43
N ILE A 304 8.93 -4.48 11.54
CA ILE A 304 10.24 -4.60 10.88
C ILE A 304 11.35 -4.13 11.84
N ASP A 305 12.42 -4.92 11.93
CA ASP A 305 13.57 -4.60 12.79
C ASP A 305 14.25 -3.28 12.37
N ASP A 306 14.32 -2.34 13.28
CA ASP A 306 14.95 -1.02 13.10
C ASP A 306 16.45 -1.14 12.77
N GLN A 307 17.13 -2.24 13.09
CA GLN A 307 18.55 -2.49 12.76
C GLN A 307 18.79 -2.50 11.24
N ILE A 308 17.79 -2.82 10.44
CA ILE A 308 17.87 -2.72 8.97
C ILE A 308 18.22 -1.29 8.53
N PHE A 309 17.82 -0.29 9.31
CA PHE A 309 17.98 1.14 9.02
C PHE A 309 19.12 1.79 9.79
N ALA A 310 19.76 1.09 10.73
CA ALA A 310 20.94 1.58 11.42
C ALA A 310 22.06 1.88 10.39
N HIS A 311 22.70 3.03 10.52
CA HIS A 311 23.86 3.35 9.70
C HIS A 311 24.95 2.30 9.96
N ASP A 312 25.40 1.65 8.93
CA ASP A 312 26.63 0.86 8.96
C ASP A 312 27.81 1.83 9.07
N THR A 313 28.10 2.24 10.31
CA THR A 313 29.24 3.11 10.64
C THR A 313 30.59 2.43 10.40
N GLY A 314 30.60 1.21 9.85
CA GLY A 314 31.78 0.37 9.62
C GLY A 314 32.37 0.40 8.20
N ARG A 315 31.75 1.09 7.23
CA ARG A 315 32.34 1.26 5.88
C ARG A 315 32.72 2.72 5.62
N ILE A 316 33.66 3.24 6.42
CA ILE A 316 34.50 4.38 6.05
C ILE A 316 35.88 3.79 5.64
N LEU A 317 36.11 3.81 4.33
CA LEU A 317 37.40 3.85 3.66
C LEU A 317 38.45 2.77 4.01
N SER A 318 38.63 1.81 3.15
CA SER A 318 39.94 1.37 2.71
C SER A 318 39.98 1.34 1.20
#